data_9d533accb6097c13f3db3df47b8cdae3
#
_entry.id   9d533accb6097c13f3db3df47b8cdae3
#
_cell.length_a   1.000
_cell.length_b   1.000
_cell.length_c   1.000
_cell.angle_alpha   90.00
_cell.angle_beta   90.00
_cell.angle_gamma   90.00
#
_symmetry.space_group_name_H-M   'P 1'
#
loop_
_entity.id
_entity.type
_entity.pdbx_description
1 polymer ?
#
loop_
_entity_poly.entity_id
_entity_poly.type
_entity_poly.pdbx_seq_one_letter_code
_entity_poly.pdbx_strand_id
1 'polypeptide(L)'
;MTYAAAIWTSGFMGGKTLILTWIDSLLYGLFSGLTDILPISAPAHKVLLLKFFGVRQTPALMELLIHVAVFAALYYSTQSHMIRINRARALARVPKKKRKRPLDLRSLMDWRMMKTIAVPAILGLYLYQYTRSMGNNLLLIALFLFINGVILYVPQYFPASNKDSRTLSRIEGLLMGLGGMLSILPGISAVGAAVSIGSVAGVEKKFALTMALVMNMVLNIGFIVYDVLAIVNGGLGALSFGILLRYILTAAVAFGGTFAAIRIMGYMSEKHGYAAFGIYCWGLAMFTFVLNLIA
;
A
#
# COMPACT_ATOMS: atom_id res chain seq x y z
N MET A 1 -26.95 -8.00 -11.13
CA MET A 1 -26.74 -6.60 -10.67
C MET A 1 -26.97 -6.36 -9.18
N THR A 2 -27.21 -7.36 -8.35
CA THR A 2 -27.64 -7.24 -6.94
C THR A 2 -26.64 -7.72 -5.87
N TYR A 3 -25.48 -8.24 -6.25
CA TYR A 3 -24.51 -8.77 -5.27
C TYR A 3 -23.62 -7.72 -4.61
N ALA A 4 -23.32 -6.63 -5.28
CA ALA A 4 -22.46 -5.57 -4.71
C ALA A 4 -23.19 -4.74 -3.63
N ALA A 5 -24.48 -4.45 -3.80
CA ALA A 5 -25.28 -3.72 -2.82
C ALA A 5 -25.60 -4.56 -1.57
N ALA A 6 -25.81 -5.87 -1.69
CA ALA A 6 -26.18 -6.73 -0.58
C ALA A 6 -25.04 -6.94 0.44
N ILE A 7 -23.77 -6.88 0.01
CA ILE A 7 -22.60 -7.01 0.91
C ILE A 7 -22.42 -5.76 1.78
N TRP A 8 -22.92 -4.61 1.35
CA TRP A 8 -22.88 -3.36 2.11
C TRP A 8 -24.04 -3.24 3.12
N THR A 9 -25.10 -4.01 2.94
CA THR A 9 -26.33 -3.90 3.75
C THR A 9 -26.58 -5.09 4.70
N SER A 10 -25.96 -6.23 4.51
CA SER A 10 -26.21 -7.43 5.32
C SER A 10 -25.14 -7.64 6.39
N GLY A 11 -25.49 -7.31 7.59
CA GLY A 11 -24.90 -7.96 8.76
C GLY A 11 -24.19 -7.07 9.74
N PHE A 12 -24.93 -6.36 10.51
CA PHE A 12 -24.77 -6.36 11.97
C PHE A 12 -25.97 -5.66 12.61
N MET A 13 -26.65 -6.36 13.50
CA MET A 13 -27.79 -5.81 14.24
C MET A 13 -27.33 -4.69 15.19
N GLY A 14 -28.09 -3.59 15.23
CA GLY A 14 -28.32 -2.81 16.44
C GLY A 14 -27.28 -1.78 16.88
N GLY A 15 -26.38 -1.26 16.04
CA GLY A 15 -25.52 -0.14 16.43
C GLY A 15 -25.79 1.12 15.59
N LYS A 16 -25.89 2.28 16.21
CA LYS A 16 -25.88 3.58 15.53
C LYS A 16 -24.67 3.64 14.62
N THR A 17 -24.83 4.01 13.35
CA THR A 17 -23.72 4.35 12.45
C THR A 17 -23.09 5.64 12.99
N LEU A 18 -22.11 5.50 13.88
CA LEU A 18 -21.36 6.66 14.37
C LEU A 18 -20.56 7.19 13.18
N ILE A 19 -20.72 8.48 12.94
CA ILE A 19 -19.93 9.19 11.95
C ILE A 19 -18.62 9.58 12.63
N LEU A 20 -17.48 9.39 11.93
CA LEU A 20 -16.18 9.83 12.42
C LEU A 20 -16.24 11.32 12.83
N THR A 21 -15.78 11.63 14.04
CA THR A 21 -15.59 13.01 14.46
C THR A 21 -14.47 13.68 13.66
N TRP A 22 -14.23 14.96 13.86
CA TRP A 22 -13.11 15.67 13.24
C TRP A 22 -11.75 15.04 13.60
N ILE A 23 -11.56 14.77 14.90
CA ILE A 23 -10.33 14.19 15.43
C ILE A 23 -10.15 12.77 14.89
N ASP A 24 -11.20 11.94 14.94
CA ASP A 24 -11.14 10.56 14.41
C ASP A 24 -10.80 10.54 12.92
N SER A 25 -11.38 11.47 12.15
CA SER A 25 -11.09 11.57 10.70
C SER A 25 -9.63 11.94 10.43
N LEU A 26 -9.07 12.90 11.16
CA LEU A 26 -7.67 13.30 11.02
C LEU A 26 -6.71 12.18 11.44
N LEU A 27 -7.00 11.49 12.57
CA LEU A 27 -6.24 10.33 13.02
C LEU A 27 -6.33 9.19 11.97
N TYR A 28 -7.52 8.93 11.47
CA TYR A 28 -7.72 7.91 10.42
C TYR A 28 -6.91 8.23 9.16
N GLY A 29 -6.90 9.50 8.72
CA GLY A 29 -6.09 9.96 7.59
C GLY A 29 -4.60 9.78 7.84
N LEU A 30 -4.12 10.21 9.01
CA LEU A 30 -2.71 10.08 9.40
C LEU A 30 -2.25 8.61 9.37
N PHE A 31 -2.99 7.75 10.06
CA PHE A 31 -2.66 6.32 10.09
C PHE A 31 -2.81 5.67 8.73
N SER A 32 -3.82 6.02 7.93
CA SER A 32 -3.95 5.52 6.55
C SER A 32 -2.73 5.84 5.72
N GLY A 33 -2.26 7.10 5.74
CA GLY A 33 -1.07 7.51 5.00
C GLY A 33 0.23 6.88 5.51
N LEU A 34 0.41 6.81 6.83
CA LEU A 34 1.59 6.19 7.44
C LEU A 34 1.67 4.69 7.12
N THR A 35 0.59 3.96 7.38
CA THR A 35 0.58 2.50 7.32
C THR A 35 0.53 1.95 5.90
N ASP A 36 0.15 2.77 4.90
CA ASP A 36 0.21 2.38 3.49
C ASP A 36 1.65 2.13 3.01
N ILE A 37 2.60 2.85 3.59
CA ILE A 37 4.02 2.78 3.25
C ILE A 37 4.83 2.00 4.29
N LEU A 38 4.56 2.24 5.57
CA LEU A 38 5.21 1.46 6.63
C LEU A 38 4.84 -0.02 6.48
N PRO A 39 5.75 -0.94 6.76
CA PRO A 39 5.55 -2.37 6.49
C PRO A 39 4.68 -3.06 7.55
N ILE A 40 3.60 -2.40 8.00
CA ILE A 40 2.77 -2.81 9.14
C ILE A 40 1.30 -3.08 8.79
N SER A 41 0.95 -3.11 7.51
CA SER A 41 -0.41 -3.35 6.97
C SER A 41 -1.43 -2.23 7.19
N ALA A 42 -1.70 -1.45 6.15
CA ALA A 42 -2.75 -0.43 6.17
C ALA A 42 -4.16 -1.00 6.43
N PRO A 43 -4.60 -2.10 5.78
CA PRO A 43 -5.92 -2.65 6.02
C PRO A 43 -6.16 -3.05 7.48
N ALA A 44 -5.18 -3.68 8.13
CA ALA A 44 -5.30 -4.07 9.54
C ALA A 44 -5.48 -2.84 10.44
N HIS A 45 -4.67 -1.80 10.27
CA HIS A 45 -4.76 -0.58 11.07
C HIS A 45 -6.07 0.17 10.84
N LYS A 46 -6.53 0.28 9.58
CA LYS A 46 -7.82 0.88 9.25
C LYS A 46 -8.96 0.18 9.99
N VAL A 47 -9.01 -1.15 9.97
CA VAL A 47 -10.05 -1.93 10.66
C VAL A 47 -9.99 -1.73 12.18
N LEU A 48 -8.80 -1.80 12.78
CA LEU A 48 -8.63 -1.60 14.22
C LEU A 48 -9.03 -0.19 14.66
N LEU A 49 -8.65 0.85 13.91
CA LEU A 49 -9.05 2.23 14.17
C LEU A 49 -10.57 2.41 14.09
N LEU A 50 -11.21 1.87 13.07
CA LEU A 50 -12.67 1.95 12.94
C LEU A 50 -13.38 1.26 14.10
N LYS A 51 -12.90 0.10 14.54
CA LYS A 51 -13.42 -0.56 15.74
C LYS A 51 -13.21 0.29 16.98
N PHE A 52 -12.04 0.90 17.15
CA PHE A 52 -11.74 1.78 18.27
C PHE A 52 -12.65 3.02 18.29
N PHE A 53 -12.94 3.60 17.13
CA PHE A 53 -13.87 4.74 17.00
C PHE A 53 -15.35 4.33 17.05
N GLY A 54 -15.68 3.04 17.09
CA GLY A 54 -17.05 2.54 17.05
C GLY A 54 -17.75 2.76 15.71
N VAL A 55 -16.98 2.96 14.62
CA VAL A 55 -17.49 3.21 13.27
C VAL A 55 -17.31 1.94 12.43
N ARG A 56 -18.34 1.58 11.65
CA ARG A 56 -18.32 0.35 10.86
C ARG A 56 -17.55 0.50 9.53
N GLN A 57 -17.71 1.63 8.89
CA GLN A 57 -17.11 1.90 7.59
C GLN A 57 -16.96 3.39 7.35
N THR A 58 -16.00 3.72 6.51
CA THR A 58 -15.74 5.08 6.04
C THR A 58 -16.54 5.39 4.77
N PRO A 59 -16.95 6.64 4.55
CA PRO A 59 -17.54 7.06 3.28
C PRO A 59 -16.57 6.86 2.10
N ALA A 60 -17.08 6.34 0.98
CA ALA A 60 -16.25 6.07 -0.21
C ALA A 60 -15.52 7.32 -0.74
N LEU A 61 -16.14 8.51 -0.65
CA LEU A 61 -15.50 9.76 -1.05
C LEU A 61 -14.28 10.08 -0.17
N MET A 62 -14.35 9.80 1.14
CA MET A 62 -13.22 10.01 2.04
C MET A 62 -12.06 9.05 1.71
N GLU A 63 -12.34 7.77 1.46
CA GLU A 63 -11.33 6.79 1.01
C GLU A 63 -10.71 7.19 -0.33
N LEU A 64 -11.52 7.62 -1.29
CA LEU A 64 -11.05 8.12 -2.58
C LEU A 64 -10.03 9.25 -2.40
N LEU A 65 -10.38 10.25 -1.59
CA LEU A 65 -9.48 11.39 -1.36
C LEU A 65 -8.19 10.98 -0.64
N ILE A 66 -8.27 10.03 0.29
CA ILE A 66 -7.09 9.46 0.96
C ILE A 66 -6.20 8.74 -0.07
N HIS A 67 -6.74 7.84 -0.90
CA HIS A 67 -5.95 7.12 -1.89
C HIS A 67 -5.34 8.05 -2.95
N VAL A 68 -6.06 9.10 -3.37
CA VAL A 68 -5.51 10.15 -4.24
C VAL A 68 -4.35 10.89 -3.56
N ALA A 69 -4.48 11.22 -2.27
CA ALA A 69 -3.44 11.89 -1.51
C ALA A 69 -2.19 11.01 -1.34
N VAL A 70 -2.37 9.72 -1.02
CA VAL A 70 -1.29 8.72 -0.95
C VAL A 70 -0.59 8.58 -2.30
N PHE A 71 -1.36 8.44 -3.39
CA PHE A 71 -0.79 8.37 -4.74
C PHE A 71 0.01 9.63 -5.08
N ALA A 72 -0.51 10.81 -4.76
CA ALA A 72 0.19 12.08 -5.00
C ALA A 72 1.52 12.16 -4.22
N ALA A 73 1.55 11.73 -2.95
CA ALA A 73 2.78 11.68 -2.15
C ALA A 73 3.82 10.69 -2.72
N LEU A 74 3.36 9.50 -3.14
CA LEU A 74 4.20 8.50 -3.82
C LEU A 74 4.78 9.04 -5.12
N TYR A 75 3.94 9.66 -5.96
CA TYR A 75 4.36 10.26 -7.23
C TYR A 75 5.39 11.36 -7.00
N TYR A 76 5.11 12.28 -6.08
CA TYR A 76 6.03 13.36 -5.73
C TYR A 76 7.39 12.82 -5.25
N SER A 77 7.39 11.78 -4.43
CA SER A 77 8.61 11.18 -3.88
C SER A 77 9.41 10.39 -4.92
N THR A 78 8.76 9.82 -5.93
CA THR A 78 9.39 9.01 -6.98
C THR A 78 9.58 9.74 -8.31
N GLN A 79 9.11 11.00 -8.42
CA GLN A 79 9.06 11.74 -9.70
C GLN A 79 10.41 11.84 -10.42
N SER A 80 11.49 12.08 -9.69
CA SER A 80 12.83 12.18 -10.30
C SER A 80 13.25 10.88 -11.00
N HIS A 81 12.91 9.73 -10.39
CA HIS A 81 13.13 8.41 -10.97
C HIS A 81 12.25 8.20 -12.21
N MET A 82 10.97 8.55 -12.14
CA MET A 82 10.02 8.46 -13.26
C MET A 82 10.41 9.36 -14.43
N ILE A 83 10.89 10.59 -14.16
CA ILE A 83 11.36 11.52 -15.20
C ILE A 83 12.57 10.92 -15.93
N ARG A 84 13.55 10.33 -15.22
CA ARG A 84 14.70 9.68 -15.83
C ARG A 84 14.28 8.54 -16.74
N ILE A 85 13.39 7.67 -16.26
CA ILE A 85 12.85 6.56 -17.05
C ILE A 85 12.15 7.06 -18.32
N ASN A 86 11.27 8.06 -18.19
CA ASN A 86 10.55 8.61 -19.34
C ASN A 86 11.48 9.24 -20.38
N ARG A 87 12.51 9.96 -19.93
CA ARG A 87 13.56 10.50 -20.83
C ARG A 87 14.31 9.37 -21.55
N ALA A 88 14.71 8.32 -20.86
CA ALA A 88 15.39 7.17 -21.45
C ALA A 88 14.50 6.47 -22.48
N ARG A 89 13.21 6.26 -22.18
CA ARG A 89 12.22 5.67 -23.10
C ARG A 89 12.00 6.54 -24.34
N ALA A 90 11.85 7.84 -24.17
CA ALA A 90 11.72 8.78 -25.29
C ALA A 90 12.95 8.72 -26.19
N LEU A 91 14.16 8.77 -25.61
CA LEU A 91 15.41 8.69 -26.35
C LEU A 91 15.61 7.32 -27.05
N ALA A 92 15.11 6.23 -26.46
CA ALA A 92 15.19 4.91 -27.07
C ALA A 92 14.39 4.80 -28.36
N ARG A 93 13.32 5.59 -28.55
CA ARG A 93 12.51 5.65 -29.77
C ARG A 93 13.20 6.42 -30.91
N VAL A 94 14.22 7.24 -30.60
CA VAL A 94 14.98 7.99 -31.61
C VAL A 94 15.99 7.04 -32.29
N PRO A 95 16.11 7.03 -33.63
CA PRO A 95 17.11 6.24 -34.34
C PRO A 95 18.54 6.53 -33.84
N LYS A 96 19.37 5.49 -33.70
CA LYS A 96 20.72 5.60 -33.09
C LYS A 96 21.55 6.73 -33.69
N LYS A 97 21.49 6.91 -35.02
CA LYS A 97 22.23 7.96 -35.76
C LYS A 97 21.77 9.39 -35.42
N LYS A 98 20.53 9.58 -34.92
CA LYS A 98 19.95 10.88 -34.61
C LYS A 98 20.00 11.22 -33.10
N ARG A 99 20.53 10.31 -32.26
CA ARG A 99 20.63 10.55 -30.83
C ARG A 99 21.74 11.54 -30.51
N LYS A 100 21.36 12.63 -29.81
CA LYS A 100 22.32 13.65 -29.34
C LYS A 100 22.98 13.28 -28.01
N ARG A 101 22.51 12.24 -27.31
CA ARG A 101 23.00 11.79 -25.99
C ARG A 101 23.06 10.28 -25.94
N PRO A 102 23.96 9.70 -25.12
CA PRO A 102 23.99 8.26 -24.89
C PRO A 102 22.69 7.77 -24.27
N LEU A 103 22.32 6.55 -24.58
CA LEU A 103 21.11 5.91 -24.04
C LEU A 103 21.35 5.46 -22.59
N ASP A 104 20.48 5.88 -21.68
CA ASP A 104 20.50 5.41 -20.30
C ASP A 104 19.85 4.00 -20.21
N LEU A 105 20.72 2.98 -20.34
CA LEU A 105 20.31 1.58 -20.29
C LEU A 105 19.77 1.19 -18.90
N ARG A 106 20.31 1.77 -17.82
CA ARG A 106 19.86 1.49 -16.46
C ARG A 106 18.39 1.88 -16.30
N SER A 107 18.04 3.11 -16.66
CA SER A 107 16.64 3.56 -16.57
C SER A 107 15.68 2.73 -17.46
N LEU A 108 16.13 2.18 -18.58
CA LEU A 108 15.32 1.27 -19.40
C LEU A 108 15.14 -0.09 -18.72
N MET A 109 16.17 -0.60 -18.04
CA MET A 109 16.07 -1.83 -17.25
C MET A 109 15.17 -1.63 -16.03
N ASP A 110 15.27 -0.49 -15.34
CA ASP A 110 14.35 -0.10 -14.25
C ASP A 110 12.90 -0.14 -14.74
N TRP A 111 12.61 0.43 -15.92
CA TRP A 111 11.28 0.37 -16.51
C TRP A 111 10.79 -1.07 -16.78
N ARG A 112 11.67 -1.95 -17.23
CA ARG A 112 11.32 -3.37 -17.47
C ARG A 112 10.98 -4.05 -16.14
N MET A 113 11.78 -3.82 -15.09
CA MET A 113 11.55 -4.36 -13.75
C MET A 113 10.25 -3.83 -13.15
N MET A 114 9.99 -2.52 -13.24
CA MET A 114 8.73 -1.94 -12.77
C MET A 114 7.51 -2.63 -13.39
N LYS A 115 7.53 -2.90 -14.69
CA LYS A 115 6.45 -3.65 -15.34
C LYS A 115 6.34 -5.08 -14.82
N THR A 116 7.47 -5.76 -14.63
CA THR A 116 7.50 -7.13 -14.12
C THR A 116 6.92 -7.22 -12.72
N ILE A 117 7.28 -6.28 -11.82
CA ILE A 117 6.77 -6.20 -10.45
C ILE A 117 5.29 -5.78 -10.41
N ALA A 118 4.86 -4.92 -11.33
CA ALA A 118 3.48 -4.44 -11.37
C ALA A 118 2.46 -5.50 -11.83
N VAL A 119 2.87 -6.49 -12.62
CA VAL A 119 1.95 -7.53 -13.14
C VAL A 119 1.25 -8.31 -12.02
N PRO A 120 1.95 -8.89 -11.01
CA PRO A 120 1.28 -9.54 -9.90
C PRO A 120 0.42 -8.57 -9.06
N ALA A 121 0.83 -7.31 -8.91
CA ALA A 121 0.05 -6.30 -8.19
C ALA A 121 -1.31 -6.05 -8.87
N ILE A 122 -1.35 -5.96 -10.20
CA ILE A 122 -2.60 -5.83 -10.97
C ILE A 122 -3.47 -7.07 -10.80
N LEU A 123 -2.88 -8.27 -10.83
CA LEU A 123 -3.62 -9.51 -10.54
C LEU A 123 -4.18 -9.50 -9.11
N GLY A 124 -3.40 -9.01 -8.14
CA GLY A 124 -3.86 -8.82 -6.77
C GLY A 124 -5.08 -7.91 -6.68
N LEU A 125 -5.09 -6.78 -7.39
CA LEU A 125 -6.25 -5.91 -7.44
C LEU A 125 -7.51 -6.64 -7.95
N TYR A 126 -7.39 -7.46 -9.00
CA TYR A 126 -8.51 -8.26 -9.46
C TYR A 126 -8.99 -9.27 -8.40
N LEU A 127 -8.08 -9.90 -7.68
CA LEU A 127 -8.40 -10.86 -6.62
C LEU A 127 -8.91 -10.18 -5.33
N TYR A 128 -8.66 -8.90 -5.12
CA TYR A 128 -9.06 -8.15 -3.92
C TYR A 128 -10.56 -8.23 -3.66
N GLN A 129 -11.41 -8.28 -4.69
CA GLN A 129 -12.85 -8.43 -4.55
C GLN A 129 -13.27 -9.68 -3.75
N TYR A 130 -12.46 -10.74 -3.77
CA TYR A 130 -12.72 -12.00 -3.05
C TYR A 130 -12.17 -11.98 -1.61
N THR A 131 -11.15 -11.17 -1.33
CA THR A 131 -10.46 -11.16 -0.04
C THR A 131 -10.88 -10.00 0.87
N ARG A 132 -11.49 -8.96 0.33
CA ARG A 132 -11.90 -7.79 1.11
C ARG A 132 -12.82 -8.11 2.30
N SER A 133 -13.67 -9.14 2.20
CA SER A 133 -14.54 -9.59 3.29
C SER A 133 -13.75 -10.18 4.46
N MET A 134 -12.54 -10.67 4.24
CA MET A 134 -11.65 -11.18 5.28
C MET A 134 -11.26 -10.09 6.29
N GLY A 135 -11.30 -8.81 5.88
CA GLY A 135 -11.09 -7.65 6.76
C GLY A 135 -12.12 -7.52 7.89
N ASN A 136 -13.25 -8.21 7.81
CA ASN A 136 -14.23 -8.23 8.90
C ASN A 136 -13.90 -9.27 10.00
N ASN A 137 -12.95 -10.15 9.78
CA ASN A 137 -12.57 -11.22 10.69
C ASN A 137 -11.24 -10.89 11.39
N LEU A 138 -11.31 -10.54 12.69
CA LEU A 138 -10.13 -10.19 13.48
C LEU A 138 -9.12 -11.32 13.61
N LEU A 139 -9.58 -12.58 13.65
CA LEU A 139 -8.70 -13.74 13.73
C LEU A 139 -7.83 -13.86 12.46
N LEU A 140 -8.41 -13.65 11.29
CA LEU A 140 -7.67 -13.64 10.02
C LEU A 140 -6.69 -12.46 9.96
N ILE A 141 -7.10 -11.28 10.43
CA ILE A 141 -6.21 -10.11 10.51
C ILE A 141 -5.01 -10.42 11.43
N ALA A 142 -5.25 -11.01 12.62
CA ALA A 142 -4.19 -11.39 13.54
C ALA A 142 -3.23 -12.41 12.92
N LEU A 143 -3.76 -13.44 12.24
CA LEU A 143 -2.96 -14.44 11.53
C LEU A 143 -2.07 -13.79 10.45
N PHE A 144 -2.65 -12.93 9.61
CA PHE A 144 -1.90 -12.29 8.53
C PHE A 144 -0.91 -11.24 9.05
N LEU A 145 -1.21 -10.54 10.15
CA LEU A 145 -0.23 -9.69 10.84
C LEU A 145 0.95 -10.51 11.38
N PHE A 146 0.68 -11.68 11.94
CA PHE A 146 1.74 -12.59 12.39
C PHE A 146 2.62 -13.03 11.23
N ILE A 147 2.02 -13.45 10.11
CA ILE A 147 2.74 -13.82 8.87
C ILE A 147 3.54 -12.62 8.35
N ASN A 148 2.96 -11.41 8.33
CA ASN A 148 3.67 -10.20 7.93
C ASN A 148 4.90 -9.94 8.80
N GLY A 149 4.78 -10.17 10.12
CA GLY A 149 5.90 -10.09 11.05
C GLY A 149 7.04 -11.04 10.67
N VAL A 150 6.72 -12.29 10.31
CA VAL A 150 7.71 -13.28 9.84
C VAL A 150 8.37 -12.81 8.54
N ILE A 151 7.58 -12.35 7.55
CA ILE A 151 8.09 -11.84 6.26
C ILE A 151 9.09 -10.71 6.47
N LEU A 152 8.84 -9.81 7.42
CA LEU A 152 9.71 -8.67 7.71
C LEU A 152 10.95 -9.04 8.53
N TYR A 153 10.86 -10.09 9.33
CA TYR A 153 11.93 -10.50 10.22
C TYR A 153 12.96 -11.39 9.52
N VAL A 154 12.52 -12.26 8.62
CA VAL A 154 13.37 -13.26 7.92
C VAL A 154 14.55 -12.64 7.15
N PRO A 155 14.44 -11.49 6.46
CA PRO A 155 15.53 -10.93 5.65
C PRO A 155 16.83 -10.62 6.43
N GLN A 156 16.77 -10.45 7.75
CA GLN A 156 17.98 -10.18 8.55
C GLN A 156 18.98 -11.33 8.57
N TYR A 157 18.53 -12.55 8.28
CA TYR A 157 19.38 -13.75 8.24
C TYR A 157 20.05 -13.96 6.87
N PHE A 158 19.70 -13.14 5.88
CA PHE A 158 20.27 -13.24 4.54
C PHE A 158 21.39 -12.20 4.35
N PRO A 159 22.43 -12.52 3.59
CA PRO A 159 23.55 -11.61 3.38
C PRO A 159 23.08 -10.33 2.67
N ALA A 160 23.71 -9.21 3.00
CA ALA A 160 23.50 -7.97 2.26
C ALA A 160 23.86 -8.17 0.79
N SER A 161 23.06 -7.61 -0.09
CA SER A 161 23.21 -7.77 -1.52
C SER A 161 23.13 -6.43 -2.26
N ASN A 162 23.69 -6.41 -3.47
CA ASN A 162 23.84 -5.23 -4.30
C ASN A 162 23.18 -5.40 -5.68
N LYS A 163 22.24 -6.33 -5.86
CA LYS A 163 21.55 -6.49 -7.12
C LYS A 163 20.68 -5.27 -7.44
N ASP A 164 20.89 -4.71 -8.62
CA ASP A 164 20.04 -3.66 -9.19
C ASP A 164 19.31 -4.18 -10.45
N SER A 165 18.63 -3.32 -11.19
CA SER A 165 17.88 -3.70 -12.40
C SER A 165 18.73 -4.35 -13.51
N ARG A 166 20.05 -4.25 -13.45
CA ARG A 166 20.97 -4.85 -14.44
C ARG A 166 21.28 -6.30 -14.13
N THR A 167 21.30 -6.66 -12.86
CA THR A 167 21.67 -7.99 -12.33
C THR A 167 20.48 -8.80 -11.84
N LEU A 168 19.33 -8.14 -11.64
CA LEU A 168 18.09 -8.76 -11.19
C LEU A 168 17.43 -9.55 -12.32
N SER A 169 17.13 -10.81 -12.07
CA SER A 169 16.36 -11.65 -12.99
C SER A 169 14.87 -11.26 -13.01
N ARG A 170 14.17 -11.65 -14.07
CA ARG A 170 12.70 -11.43 -14.17
C ARG A 170 11.94 -12.21 -13.09
N ILE A 171 12.43 -13.40 -12.73
CA ILE A 171 11.80 -14.24 -11.70
C ILE A 171 11.88 -13.54 -10.34
N GLU A 172 13.03 -12.99 -9.98
CA GLU A 172 13.19 -12.22 -8.74
C GLU A 172 12.28 -10.98 -8.71
N GLY A 173 12.14 -10.28 -9.84
CA GLY A 173 11.18 -9.18 -9.98
C GLY A 173 9.72 -9.64 -9.82
N LEU A 174 9.34 -10.78 -10.39
CA LEU A 174 8.01 -11.38 -10.21
C LEU A 174 7.77 -11.77 -8.75
N LEU A 175 8.76 -12.35 -8.07
CA LEU A 175 8.66 -12.71 -6.65
C LEU A 175 8.43 -11.48 -5.77
N MET A 176 9.11 -10.35 -6.03
CA MET A 176 8.82 -9.08 -5.36
C MET A 176 7.38 -8.63 -5.60
N GLY A 177 6.92 -8.71 -6.83
CA GLY A 177 5.54 -8.37 -7.20
C GLY A 177 4.50 -9.28 -6.53
N LEU A 178 4.77 -10.58 -6.44
CA LEU A 178 3.94 -11.55 -5.71
C LEU A 178 3.89 -11.21 -4.22
N GLY A 179 5.04 -10.81 -3.62
CA GLY A 179 5.07 -10.30 -2.26
C GLY A 179 4.12 -9.13 -2.04
N GLY A 180 4.17 -8.14 -2.93
CA GLY A 180 3.24 -7.02 -2.89
C GLY A 180 1.79 -7.41 -3.12
N MET A 181 1.52 -8.39 -4.00
CA MET A 181 0.18 -8.94 -4.22
C MET A 181 -0.42 -9.54 -2.95
N LEU A 182 0.39 -10.11 -2.05
CA LEU A 182 -0.10 -10.67 -0.78
C LEU A 182 -0.82 -9.62 0.10
N SER A 183 -0.66 -8.32 -0.16
CA SER A 183 -1.37 -7.26 0.56
C SER A 183 -2.90 -7.26 0.36
N ILE A 184 -3.41 -8.04 -0.57
CA ILE A 184 -4.86 -8.33 -0.65
C ILE A 184 -5.38 -9.04 0.59
N LEU A 185 -4.49 -9.69 1.35
CA LEU A 185 -4.80 -10.32 2.63
C LEU A 185 -4.68 -9.26 3.75
N PRO A 186 -5.75 -8.99 4.50
CA PRO A 186 -5.76 -7.90 5.49
C PRO A 186 -4.86 -8.27 6.68
N GLY A 187 -3.71 -7.67 6.77
CA GLY A 187 -2.65 -7.98 7.74
C GLY A 187 -1.26 -7.97 7.09
N ILE A 188 -1.17 -8.15 5.78
CA ILE A 188 0.09 -8.11 5.04
C ILE A 188 0.30 -6.71 4.44
N SER A 189 1.55 -6.23 4.50
CA SER A 189 1.95 -4.95 3.91
C SER A 189 2.50 -5.15 2.50
N ALA A 190 1.96 -4.41 1.51
CA ALA A 190 2.44 -4.45 0.13
C ALA A 190 3.92 -4.08 0.01
N VAL A 191 4.28 -2.91 0.56
CA VAL A 191 5.65 -2.40 0.50
C VAL A 191 6.58 -3.30 1.31
N GLY A 192 6.16 -3.70 2.52
CA GLY A 192 6.95 -4.55 3.41
C GLY A 192 7.26 -5.91 2.79
N ALA A 193 6.25 -6.61 2.28
CA ALA A 193 6.44 -7.93 1.68
C ALA A 193 7.31 -7.86 0.40
N ALA A 194 7.06 -6.86 -0.48
CA ALA A 194 7.86 -6.70 -1.69
C ALA A 194 9.34 -6.42 -1.39
N VAL A 195 9.63 -5.54 -0.43
CA VAL A 195 11.01 -5.21 -0.03
C VAL A 195 11.69 -6.39 0.66
N SER A 196 10.97 -7.11 1.53
CA SER A 196 11.50 -8.27 2.26
C SER A 196 11.86 -9.40 1.30
N ILE A 197 10.96 -9.76 0.39
CA ILE A 197 11.22 -10.79 -0.63
C ILE A 197 12.35 -10.35 -1.55
N GLY A 198 12.40 -9.07 -1.95
CA GLY A 198 13.51 -8.52 -2.71
C GLY A 198 14.84 -8.64 -1.96
N SER A 199 14.86 -8.35 -0.67
CA SER A 199 16.07 -8.48 0.18
C SER A 199 16.55 -9.93 0.25
N VAL A 200 15.65 -10.90 0.43
CA VAL A 200 15.97 -12.33 0.42
C VAL A 200 16.51 -12.78 -0.95
N ALA A 201 15.95 -12.25 -2.04
CA ALA A 201 16.43 -12.50 -3.42
C ALA A 201 17.76 -11.80 -3.73
N GLY A 202 18.29 -11.05 -2.80
CA GLY A 202 19.56 -10.38 -2.94
C GLY A 202 19.51 -9.01 -3.60
N VAL A 203 18.36 -8.34 -3.62
CA VAL A 203 18.19 -7.00 -4.16
C VAL A 203 18.70 -5.96 -3.17
N GLU A 204 19.40 -4.93 -3.66
CA GLU A 204 19.78 -3.78 -2.85
C GLU A 204 18.55 -3.14 -2.21
N LYS A 205 18.57 -2.94 -0.88
CA LYS A 205 17.40 -2.49 -0.10
C LYS A 205 16.78 -1.17 -0.63
N LYS A 206 17.61 -0.20 -1.01
CA LYS A 206 17.15 1.09 -1.54
C LYS A 206 16.48 0.94 -2.91
N PHE A 207 17.05 0.09 -3.76
CA PHE A 207 16.44 -0.24 -5.04
C PHE A 207 15.13 -1.00 -4.87
N ALA A 208 15.11 -2.01 -3.97
CA ALA A 208 13.91 -2.76 -3.62
C ALA A 208 12.78 -1.84 -3.10
N LEU A 209 13.12 -0.88 -2.22
CA LEU A 209 12.16 0.11 -1.73
C LEU A 209 11.63 0.99 -2.87
N THR A 210 12.49 1.48 -3.75
CA THR A 210 12.05 2.30 -4.90
C THR A 210 11.06 1.52 -5.79
N MET A 211 11.34 0.26 -6.07
CA MET A 211 10.47 -0.60 -6.86
C MET A 211 9.15 -0.90 -6.15
N ALA A 212 9.19 -1.15 -4.82
CA ALA A 212 8.00 -1.37 -4.00
C ALA A 212 7.09 -0.13 -3.93
N LEU A 213 7.67 1.08 -3.82
CA LEU A 213 6.90 2.34 -3.85
C LEU A 213 6.18 2.53 -5.20
N VAL A 214 6.87 2.25 -6.30
CA VAL A 214 6.25 2.32 -7.64
C VAL A 214 5.15 1.27 -7.81
N MET A 215 5.36 0.05 -7.31
CA MET A 215 4.32 -0.98 -7.28
C MET A 215 3.11 -0.50 -6.46
N ASN A 216 3.35 0.11 -5.29
CA ASN A 216 2.28 0.64 -4.44
C ASN A 216 1.50 1.79 -5.12
N MET A 217 2.14 2.59 -6.00
CA MET A 217 1.40 3.54 -6.87
C MET A 217 0.38 2.82 -7.76
N VAL A 218 0.75 1.66 -8.33
CA VAL A 218 -0.16 0.87 -9.17
C VAL A 218 -1.33 0.34 -8.34
N LEU A 219 -1.08 -0.15 -7.12
CA LEU A 219 -2.13 -0.59 -6.19
C LEU A 219 -3.06 0.57 -5.81
N ASN A 220 -2.52 1.75 -5.50
CA ASN A 220 -3.34 2.92 -5.18
C ASN A 220 -4.21 3.39 -6.35
N ILE A 221 -3.73 3.32 -7.59
CA ILE A 221 -4.59 3.57 -8.77
C ILE A 221 -5.76 2.58 -8.79
N GLY A 222 -5.51 1.30 -8.50
CA GLY A 222 -6.56 0.30 -8.41
C GLY A 222 -7.58 0.61 -7.31
N PHE A 223 -7.14 1.00 -6.12
CA PHE A 223 -8.03 1.38 -5.02
C PHE A 223 -8.84 2.64 -5.35
N ILE A 224 -8.24 3.64 -6.01
CA ILE A 224 -8.97 4.81 -6.55
C ILE A 224 -10.11 4.37 -7.49
N VAL A 225 -9.84 3.40 -8.38
CA VAL A 225 -10.89 2.86 -9.27
C VAL A 225 -12.00 2.16 -8.45
N TYR A 226 -11.64 1.37 -7.44
CA TYR A 226 -12.63 0.74 -6.55
C TYR A 226 -13.48 1.77 -5.81
N ASP A 227 -12.89 2.86 -5.30
CA ASP A 227 -13.62 3.91 -4.60
C ASP A 227 -14.55 4.67 -5.53
N VAL A 228 -14.09 4.99 -6.74
CA VAL A 228 -14.95 5.62 -7.78
C VAL A 228 -16.14 4.70 -8.13
N LEU A 229 -15.90 3.41 -8.32
CA LEU A 229 -16.97 2.44 -8.57
C LEU A 229 -17.94 2.33 -7.37
N ALA A 230 -17.43 2.40 -6.14
CA ALA A 230 -18.28 2.43 -4.93
C ALA A 230 -19.18 3.68 -4.91
N ILE A 231 -18.65 4.84 -5.27
CA ILE A 231 -19.42 6.09 -5.37
C ILE A 231 -20.48 6.03 -6.48
N VAL A 232 -20.11 5.51 -7.65
CA VAL A 232 -21.05 5.38 -8.78
C VAL A 232 -22.21 4.44 -8.43
N ASN A 233 -21.94 3.36 -7.71
CA ASN A 233 -22.96 2.36 -7.35
C ASN A 233 -23.74 2.71 -6.07
N GLY A 234 -23.12 3.43 -5.11
CA GLY A 234 -23.71 3.72 -3.80
C GLY A 234 -24.08 5.19 -3.57
N GLY A 235 -23.66 6.07 -4.47
CA GLY A 235 -23.84 7.54 -4.34
C GLY A 235 -22.81 8.18 -3.42
N LEU A 236 -22.78 9.50 -3.44
CA LEU A 236 -21.85 10.33 -2.64
C LEU A 236 -22.29 10.45 -1.16
N GLY A 237 -23.55 10.09 -0.86
CA GLY A 237 -24.15 10.39 0.44
C GLY A 237 -24.50 11.89 0.61
N ALA A 238 -24.93 12.25 1.81
CA ALA A 238 -25.19 13.65 2.13
C ALA A 238 -23.87 14.42 2.27
N LEU A 239 -23.67 15.43 1.42
CA LEU A 239 -22.50 16.30 1.45
C LEU A 239 -22.90 17.69 1.98
N SER A 240 -22.22 18.14 3.02
CA SER A 240 -22.22 19.55 3.45
C SER A 240 -20.81 20.11 3.29
N PHE A 241 -20.68 21.43 3.28
CA PHE A 241 -19.38 22.10 3.25
C PHE A 241 -18.44 21.61 4.36
N GLY A 242 -18.95 21.46 5.59
CA GLY A 242 -18.16 20.96 6.72
C GLY A 242 -17.70 19.51 6.54
N ILE A 243 -18.52 18.64 5.95
CA ILE A 243 -18.13 17.25 5.64
C ILE A 243 -17.06 17.24 4.56
N LEU A 244 -17.21 18.02 3.49
CA LEU A 244 -16.21 18.08 2.42
C LEU A 244 -14.88 18.64 2.92
N LEU A 245 -14.91 19.71 3.70
CA LEU A 245 -13.70 20.29 4.32
C LEU A 245 -12.99 19.25 5.20
N ARG A 246 -13.72 18.50 6.02
CA ARG A 246 -13.17 17.43 6.85
C ARG A 246 -12.46 16.37 6.01
N TYR A 247 -13.07 15.91 4.91
CA TYR A 247 -12.45 14.89 4.04
C TYR A 247 -11.18 15.41 3.33
N ILE A 248 -11.17 16.69 2.90
CA ILE A 248 -10.00 17.33 2.32
C ILE A 248 -8.86 17.41 3.34
N LEU A 249 -9.15 17.83 4.57
CA LEU A 249 -8.14 17.88 5.64
C LEU A 249 -7.62 16.49 6.02
N THR A 250 -8.50 15.48 6.07
CA THR A 250 -8.13 14.08 6.27
C THR A 250 -7.15 13.60 5.18
N ALA A 251 -7.45 13.91 3.92
CA ALA A 251 -6.58 13.58 2.78
C ALA A 251 -5.23 14.34 2.85
N ALA A 252 -5.24 15.61 3.25
CA ALA A 252 -4.00 16.39 3.41
C ALA A 252 -3.10 15.80 4.50
N VAL A 253 -3.68 15.36 5.63
CA VAL A 253 -2.95 14.68 6.70
C VAL A 253 -2.44 13.31 6.23
N ALA A 254 -3.23 12.57 5.44
CA ALA A 254 -2.78 11.31 4.83
C ALA A 254 -1.59 11.53 3.88
N PHE A 255 -1.60 12.60 3.06
CA PHE A 255 -0.45 12.97 2.23
C PHE A 255 0.81 13.19 3.08
N GLY A 256 0.71 13.98 4.15
CA GLY A 256 1.81 14.24 5.07
C GLY A 256 2.33 12.96 5.74
N GLY A 257 1.43 12.10 6.23
CA GLY A 257 1.73 10.80 6.82
C GLY A 257 2.47 9.89 5.83
N THR A 258 1.98 9.78 4.59
CA THR A 258 2.63 9.00 3.53
C THR A 258 4.05 9.53 3.24
N PHE A 259 4.20 10.84 3.13
CA PHE A 259 5.50 11.45 2.88
C PHE A 259 6.48 11.18 4.03
N ALA A 260 6.04 11.30 5.27
CA ALA A 260 6.84 10.96 6.44
C ALA A 260 7.24 9.47 6.46
N ALA A 261 6.29 8.58 6.15
CA ALA A 261 6.54 7.13 6.09
C ALA A 261 7.57 6.77 5.01
N ILE A 262 7.54 7.41 3.84
CA ILE A 262 8.56 7.21 2.78
C ILE A 262 9.95 7.61 3.29
N ARG A 263 10.07 8.71 4.05
CA ARG A 263 11.33 9.14 4.65
C ARG A 263 11.83 8.14 5.69
N ILE A 264 10.94 7.66 6.55
CA ILE A 264 11.26 6.63 7.56
C ILE A 264 11.73 5.35 6.87
N MET A 265 11.01 4.87 5.85
CA MET A 265 11.41 3.67 5.10
C MET A 265 12.75 3.83 4.39
N GLY A 266 13.03 5.01 3.82
CA GLY A 266 14.33 5.34 3.24
C GLY A 266 15.46 5.21 4.26
N TYR A 267 15.29 5.81 5.43
CA TYR A 267 16.25 5.72 6.54
C TYR A 267 16.44 4.28 7.02
N MET A 268 15.36 3.52 7.20
CA MET A 268 15.41 2.13 7.64
C MET A 268 16.10 1.24 6.60
N SER A 269 15.89 1.48 5.31
CA SER A 269 16.55 0.73 4.24
C SER A 269 18.08 0.90 4.24
N GLU A 270 18.57 2.08 4.63
CA GLU A 270 20.00 2.37 4.66
C GLU A 270 20.71 1.87 5.94
N LYS A 271 20.04 1.97 7.09
CA LYS A 271 20.68 1.82 8.41
C LYS A 271 20.35 0.51 9.14
N HIS A 272 19.08 0.14 9.22
CA HIS A 272 18.63 -0.86 10.19
C HIS A 272 17.93 -2.09 9.61
N GLY A 273 17.33 -1.98 8.41
CA GLY A 273 16.43 -3.01 7.88
C GLY A 273 15.04 -2.97 8.53
N TYR A 274 14.24 -4.02 8.35
CA TYR A 274 12.80 -3.98 8.63
C TYR A 274 12.36 -4.89 9.79
N ALA A 275 13.30 -5.60 10.45
CA ALA A 275 12.98 -6.58 11.50
C ALA A 275 12.21 -5.97 12.69
N ALA A 276 12.50 -4.72 13.06
CA ALA A 276 11.78 -4.02 14.13
C ALA A 276 10.27 -3.90 13.85
N PHE A 277 9.88 -3.67 12.58
CA PHE A 277 8.48 -3.67 12.19
C PHE A 277 7.87 -5.08 12.26
N GLY A 278 8.67 -6.14 12.10
CA GLY A 278 8.23 -7.52 12.29
C GLY A 278 7.80 -7.77 13.73
N ILE A 279 8.62 -7.31 14.71
CA ILE A 279 8.29 -7.40 16.13
C ILE A 279 7.01 -6.60 16.46
N TYR A 280 6.88 -5.40 15.90
CA TYR A 280 5.65 -4.60 16.01
C TYR A 280 4.42 -5.37 15.50
N CYS A 281 4.53 -6.00 14.32
CA CYS A 281 3.43 -6.77 13.75
C CYS A 281 3.03 -7.96 14.62
N TRP A 282 3.98 -8.64 15.28
CA TRP A 282 3.67 -9.71 16.24
C TRP A 282 2.94 -9.18 17.47
N GLY A 283 3.38 -8.04 18.03
CA GLY A 283 2.67 -7.37 19.13
C GLY A 283 1.24 -7.00 18.75
N LEU A 284 1.06 -6.42 17.55
CA LEU A 284 -0.27 -6.05 17.04
C LEU A 284 -1.12 -7.29 16.73
N ALA A 285 -0.54 -8.38 16.24
CA ALA A 285 -1.21 -9.65 16.02
C ALA A 285 -1.77 -10.22 17.33
N MET A 286 -0.95 -10.26 18.41
CA MET A 286 -1.38 -10.65 19.75
C MET A 286 -2.52 -9.77 20.26
N PHE A 287 -2.38 -8.45 20.16
CA PHE A 287 -3.42 -7.51 20.57
C PHE A 287 -4.73 -7.76 19.79
N THR A 288 -4.64 -7.93 18.47
CA THR A 288 -5.82 -8.22 17.63
C THR A 288 -6.46 -9.56 17.95
N PHE A 289 -5.67 -10.57 18.29
CA PHE A 289 -6.14 -11.87 18.73
C PHE A 289 -6.91 -11.76 20.06
N VAL A 290 -6.34 -11.06 21.05
CA VAL A 290 -7.02 -10.81 22.35
C VAL A 290 -8.32 -10.04 22.13
N LEU A 291 -8.32 -8.99 21.27
CA LEU A 291 -9.55 -8.28 20.92
C LEU A 291 -10.62 -9.22 20.33
N ASN A 292 -10.21 -10.20 19.53
CA ASN A 292 -11.16 -11.18 18.95
C ASN A 292 -11.78 -12.11 20.00
N LEU A 293 -11.10 -12.35 21.11
CA LEU A 293 -11.62 -13.19 22.21
C LEU A 293 -12.64 -12.47 23.08
N ILE A 294 -12.59 -11.13 23.16
CA ILE A 294 -13.43 -10.31 24.02
C ILE A 294 -14.52 -9.54 23.25
N ALA A 295 -14.49 -9.56 21.90
CA ALA A 295 -15.48 -8.92 21.03
C ALA A 295 -16.58 -9.88 20.61
#